data_750e930bb390d03f2f65f099e82862ea
#
_entry.id   750e930bb390d03f2f65f099e82862ea
#
_cell.length_a   1.000
_cell.length_b   1.000
_cell.length_c   1.000
_cell.angle_alpha   90.00
_cell.angle_beta   90.00
_cell.angle_gamma   90.00
#
_symmetry.space_group_name_H-M   'P 1'
#
loop_
_entity.id
_entity.type
_entity.pdbx_description
1 polymer ?
#
loop_
_entity_poly.entity_id
_entity_poly.type
_entity_poly.pdbx_seq_one_letter_code
_entity_poly.pdbx_strand_id
1 'polypeptide(L)'
;MRLFAIGDTHLSFAPGVDKPMDVFGPEWEGHWQKLYNNWTEEIEEEDYVIVAGDLSWGLGIEEAKYDLDWLKSLPGTKIFFKGNHDLWWTSHRVLDLLYGEEIEEDNGSGHMVKKILKNPKMNFVHNEAYMIGDLAICGTRGWNCPGTEGFGEHDQKIYARELLRLRASLEDGKKRGAKEIIGVLHYPPTNDKHQVSGFTELMSEYGVKTCVYGHLHGKEKFRRGIKGVLNGVEYKLVSLDYLDARPLRLI
;
A
#
# COMPACT_ATOMS: atom_id res chain seq x y z
N MET A 1 17.13 5.89 -9.82
CA MET A 1 15.76 5.43 -9.49
C MET A 1 15.88 4.17 -8.66
N ARG A 2 15.46 4.22 -7.42
CA ARG A 2 15.39 3.09 -6.48
C ARG A 2 13.93 2.94 -6.07
N LEU A 3 13.54 1.76 -5.64
CA LEU A 3 12.20 1.47 -5.15
C LEU A 3 12.29 0.93 -3.72
N PHE A 4 11.53 1.52 -2.83
CA PHE A 4 11.43 1.14 -1.44
C PHE A 4 10.01 0.71 -1.08
N ALA A 5 9.84 0.02 0.05
CA ALA A 5 8.55 -0.33 0.59
C ALA A 5 8.51 -0.21 2.11
N ILE A 6 7.39 0.27 2.62
CA ILE A 6 7.02 0.27 4.04
C ILE A 6 5.51 0.20 4.14
N GLY A 7 4.96 -0.21 5.27
CA GLY A 7 3.52 -0.20 5.55
C GLY A 7 3.26 0.24 6.98
N ASP A 8 1.99 0.41 7.31
CA ASP A 8 1.53 0.57 8.68
C ASP A 8 2.16 1.78 9.39
N THR A 9 2.14 2.93 8.72
CA THR A 9 2.71 4.16 9.29
C THR A 9 1.89 4.69 10.45
N HIS A 10 0.59 4.37 10.52
CA HIS A 10 -0.30 4.64 11.64
C HIS A 10 -0.16 6.07 12.21
N LEU A 11 -0.10 7.06 11.32
CA LEU A 11 0.03 8.46 11.70
C LEU A 11 -1.26 8.98 12.34
N SER A 12 -1.14 10.00 13.19
CA SER A 12 -2.26 10.59 13.93
C SER A 12 -2.01 12.07 14.26
N PHE A 13 -1.66 12.87 13.24
CA PHE A 13 -1.30 14.28 13.45
C PHE A 13 -2.50 15.23 13.53
N ALA A 14 -3.70 14.76 13.16
CA ALA A 14 -4.88 15.61 13.20
C ALA A 14 -5.26 16.00 14.63
N PRO A 15 -5.62 17.27 14.88
CA PRO A 15 -6.14 17.68 16.17
C PRO A 15 -7.37 16.84 16.59
N GLY A 16 -7.31 16.23 17.78
CA GLY A 16 -8.38 15.39 18.31
C GLY A 16 -8.28 13.90 17.95
N VAL A 17 -7.37 13.51 17.08
CA VAL A 17 -7.03 12.09 16.85
C VAL A 17 -5.98 11.68 17.87
N ASP A 18 -6.43 11.11 19.00
CA ASP A 18 -5.54 10.61 20.06
C ASP A 18 -5.37 9.09 19.90
N LYS A 19 -4.33 8.70 19.17
CA LYS A 19 -3.96 7.30 18.88
C LYS A 19 -2.46 7.09 19.07
N PRO A 20 -1.98 7.15 20.34
CA PRO A 20 -0.57 6.94 20.62
C PRO A 20 -0.20 5.49 20.30
N MET A 21 0.76 5.31 19.39
CA MET A 21 1.22 3.97 18.98
C MET A 21 2.17 3.33 20.00
N ASP A 22 2.82 4.12 20.84
CA ASP A 22 3.74 3.70 21.90
C ASP A 22 3.07 2.76 22.95
N VAL A 23 1.75 2.79 23.10
CA VAL A 23 1.03 1.83 23.95
C VAL A 23 1.12 0.38 23.45
N PHE A 24 1.53 0.16 22.20
CA PHE A 24 1.67 -1.17 21.59
C PHE A 24 3.08 -1.77 21.76
N GLY A 25 4.03 -1.01 22.29
CA GLY A 25 5.36 -1.49 22.59
C GLY A 25 6.47 -0.47 22.27
N PRO A 26 7.69 -0.72 22.77
CA PRO A 26 8.82 0.21 22.63
C PRO A 26 9.27 0.39 21.17
N GLU A 27 8.96 -0.53 20.28
CA GLU A 27 9.19 -0.43 18.85
C GLU A 27 8.43 0.74 18.21
N TRP A 28 7.30 1.13 18.81
CA TRP A 28 6.47 2.24 18.35
C TRP A 28 6.84 3.60 18.95
N GLU A 29 7.69 3.61 19.97
CA GLU A 29 8.10 4.86 20.62
C GLU A 29 8.80 5.78 19.61
N GLY A 30 8.22 6.96 19.42
CA GLY A 30 8.70 7.93 18.43
C GLY A 30 8.72 7.42 16.99
N HIS A 31 7.81 6.51 16.61
CA HIS A 31 7.81 5.82 15.32
C HIS A 31 7.84 6.76 14.12
N TRP A 32 7.08 7.85 14.12
CA TRP A 32 7.06 8.80 13.03
C TRP A 32 8.36 9.62 12.91
N GLN A 33 9.03 9.95 14.05
CA GLN A 33 10.35 10.59 14.04
C GLN A 33 11.42 9.66 13.47
N LYS A 34 11.39 8.37 13.88
CA LYS A 34 12.28 7.34 13.33
C LYS A 34 12.06 7.18 11.83
N LEU A 35 10.79 7.12 11.42
CA LEU A 35 10.43 7.04 10.00
C LEU A 35 10.94 8.25 9.23
N TYR A 36 10.73 9.46 9.74
CA TYR A 36 11.22 10.69 9.11
C TYR A 36 12.74 10.65 8.89
N ASN A 37 13.48 10.32 9.94
CA ASN A 37 14.93 10.29 9.87
C ASN A 37 15.45 9.24 8.89
N ASN A 38 14.95 8.01 8.99
CA ASN A 38 15.34 6.91 8.10
C ASN A 38 14.94 7.17 6.64
N TRP A 39 13.75 7.76 6.43
CA TRP A 39 13.26 8.09 5.10
C TRP A 39 14.11 9.16 4.43
N THR A 40 14.38 10.27 5.13
CA THR A 40 15.16 11.38 4.59
C THR A 40 16.66 11.09 4.48
N GLU A 41 17.17 10.11 5.24
CA GLU A 41 18.54 9.61 5.11
C GLU A 41 18.74 8.79 3.83
N GLU A 42 17.74 8.00 3.43
CA GLU A 42 17.92 7.00 2.38
C GLU A 42 17.24 7.34 1.05
N ILE A 43 16.13 8.07 1.06
CA ILE A 43 15.27 8.27 -0.11
C ILE A 43 15.50 9.65 -0.70
N GLU A 44 15.70 9.70 -2.01
CA GLU A 44 15.85 10.91 -2.81
C GLU A 44 14.58 11.25 -3.60
N GLU A 45 14.50 12.44 -4.18
CA GLU A 45 13.33 12.94 -4.91
C GLU A 45 12.94 12.08 -6.12
N GLU A 46 13.92 11.40 -6.75
CA GLU A 46 13.73 10.56 -7.93
C GLU A 46 13.37 9.11 -7.60
N ASP A 47 13.31 8.76 -6.33
CA ASP A 47 13.00 7.41 -5.87
C ASP A 47 11.49 7.20 -5.72
N TYR A 48 11.10 5.93 -5.61
CA TYR A 48 9.73 5.51 -5.42
C TYR A 48 9.56 4.77 -4.09
N VAL A 49 8.44 5.00 -3.42
CA VAL A 49 8.12 4.32 -2.15
C VAL A 49 6.72 3.74 -2.19
N ILE A 50 6.63 2.42 -2.08
CA ILE A 50 5.36 1.71 -1.85
C ILE A 50 4.99 1.87 -0.37
N VAL A 51 3.78 2.34 -0.10
CA VAL A 51 3.21 2.35 1.25
C VAL A 51 2.05 1.34 1.29
N ALA A 52 2.28 0.23 2.00
CA ALA A 52 1.44 -0.97 1.94
C ALA A 52 0.22 -0.92 2.90
N GLY A 53 -0.44 0.22 3.01
CA GLY A 53 -1.66 0.43 3.79
C GLY A 53 -1.45 0.85 5.23
N ASP A 54 -2.56 1.14 5.91
CA ASP A 54 -2.66 1.65 7.26
C ASP A 54 -1.80 2.91 7.48
N LEU A 55 -2.14 3.95 6.69
CA LEU A 55 -1.39 5.20 6.66
C LEU A 55 -1.73 6.09 7.85
N SER A 56 -3.02 6.22 8.15
CA SER A 56 -3.55 7.22 9.07
C SER A 56 -4.67 6.66 9.96
N TRP A 57 -4.69 7.09 11.21
CA TRP A 57 -5.79 6.84 12.14
C TRP A 57 -6.97 7.79 11.95
N GLY A 58 -6.91 8.75 11.04
CA GLY A 58 -8.05 9.60 10.70
C GLY A 58 -9.26 8.77 10.29
N LEU A 59 -10.44 9.10 10.78
CA LEU A 59 -11.69 8.42 10.40
C LEU A 59 -12.27 9.00 9.11
N GLY A 60 -12.05 10.29 8.87
CA GLY A 60 -12.46 11.01 7.69
C GLY A 60 -11.28 11.64 6.96
N ILE A 61 -11.53 12.10 5.73
CA ILE A 61 -10.49 12.68 4.87
C ILE A 61 -9.89 13.96 5.47
N GLU A 62 -10.68 14.74 6.19
CA GLU A 62 -10.23 15.99 6.83
C GLU A 62 -9.18 15.73 7.92
N GLU A 63 -9.33 14.61 8.67
CA GLU A 63 -8.36 14.17 9.66
C GLU A 63 -7.13 13.55 8.98
N ALA A 64 -7.35 12.61 8.06
CA ALA A 64 -6.26 11.92 7.36
C ALA A 64 -5.38 12.88 6.55
N LYS A 65 -5.93 14.02 6.12
CA LYS A 65 -5.19 15.02 5.36
C LYS A 65 -3.93 15.52 6.07
N TYR A 66 -3.93 15.65 7.40
CA TYR A 66 -2.74 16.04 8.15
C TYR A 66 -1.60 15.03 7.97
N ASP A 67 -1.91 13.75 8.02
CA ASP A 67 -0.96 12.65 7.88
C ASP A 67 -0.49 12.51 6.42
N LEU A 68 -1.42 12.64 5.48
CA LEU A 68 -1.11 12.58 4.05
C LEU A 68 -0.28 13.78 3.58
N ASP A 69 -0.52 14.98 4.11
CA ASP A 69 0.29 16.17 3.80
C ASP A 69 1.71 16.01 4.35
N TRP A 70 1.85 15.39 5.53
CA TRP A 70 3.16 15.06 6.06
C TRP A 70 3.88 14.03 5.16
N LEU A 71 3.22 12.94 4.74
CA LEU A 71 3.78 11.98 3.80
C LEU A 71 4.15 12.64 2.46
N LYS A 72 3.34 13.59 1.99
CA LYS A 72 3.61 14.37 0.78
C LYS A 72 4.90 15.18 0.90
N SER A 73 5.22 15.71 2.08
CA SER A 73 6.42 16.51 2.33
C SER A 73 7.73 15.71 2.27
N LEU A 74 7.66 14.38 2.42
CA LEU A 74 8.83 13.52 2.36
C LEU A 74 9.32 13.36 0.90
N PRO A 75 10.64 13.12 0.66
CA PRO A 75 11.18 12.93 -0.67
C PRO A 75 10.64 11.67 -1.36
N GLY A 76 10.73 11.63 -2.68
CA GLY A 76 10.34 10.52 -3.52
C GLY A 76 8.85 10.50 -3.90
N THR A 77 8.51 9.67 -4.87
CA THR A 77 7.14 9.41 -5.33
C THR A 77 6.50 8.29 -4.52
N LYS A 78 5.37 8.59 -3.86
CA LYS A 78 4.65 7.62 -3.02
C LYS A 78 3.57 6.90 -3.83
N ILE A 79 3.49 5.58 -3.63
CA ILE A 79 2.53 4.67 -4.24
C ILE A 79 1.76 4.01 -3.10
N PHE A 80 0.56 4.50 -2.84
CA PHE A 80 -0.24 4.10 -1.69
C PHE A 80 -1.20 2.97 -2.04
N PHE A 81 -1.25 1.98 -1.17
CA PHE A 81 -2.27 0.94 -1.13
C PHE A 81 -3.11 1.10 0.14
N LYS A 82 -4.38 0.75 0.04
CA LYS A 82 -5.31 0.89 1.17
C LYS A 82 -5.10 -0.22 2.20
N GLY A 83 -5.04 0.15 3.49
CA GLY A 83 -5.12 -0.78 4.63
C GLY A 83 -6.53 -0.92 5.20
N ASN A 84 -6.65 -1.62 6.33
CA ASN A 84 -7.95 -1.79 6.99
C ASN A 84 -8.32 -0.62 7.90
N HIS A 85 -7.35 0.12 8.40
CA HIS A 85 -7.57 1.32 9.20
C HIS A 85 -7.75 2.59 8.36
N ASP A 86 -7.46 2.56 7.05
CA ASP A 86 -7.68 3.71 6.16
C ASP A 86 -9.17 3.88 5.82
N LEU A 87 -10.00 4.14 6.85
CA LEU A 87 -11.46 4.33 6.72
C LEU A 87 -11.80 5.60 5.93
N TRP A 88 -10.97 6.62 6.03
CA TRP A 88 -11.04 7.87 5.29
C TRP A 88 -10.95 7.69 3.77
N TRP A 89 -10.34 6.61 3.32
CA TRP A 89 -10.18 6.32 1.89
C TRP A 89 -11.46 5.69 1.34
N THR A 90 -12.44 6.51 1.02
CA THR A 90 -13.76 6.09 0.53
C THR A 90 -13.85 6.05 -0.99
N SER A 91 -13.15 6.97 -1.69
CA SER A 91 -13.20 7.12 -3.13
C SER A 91 -11.88 7.66 -3.67
N HIS A 92 -11.40 7.12 -4.81
CA HIS A 92 -10.26 7.66 -5.54
C HIS A 92 -10.48 9.09 -6.00
N ARG A 93 -11.68 9.38 -6.52
CA ARG A 93 -12.02 10.71 -7.04
C ARG A 93 -11.81 11.80 -5.99
N VAL A 94 -12.08 11.51 -4.71
CA VAL A 94 -11.83 12.48 -3.63
C VAL A 94 -10.34 12.72 -3.45
N LEU A 95 -9.52 11.70 -3.54
CA LEU A 95 -8.07 11.80 -3.39
C LEU A 95 -7.41 12.48 -4.61
N ASP A 96 -7.88 12.17 -5.81
CA ASP A 96 -7.45 12.84 -7.03
C ASP A 96 -7.79 14.32 -7.00
N LEU A 97 -8.98 14.69 -6.49
CA LEU A 97 -9.39 16.09 -6.30
C LEU A 97 -8.56 16.80 -5.23
N LEU A 98 -8.22 16.10 -4.14
CA LEU A 98 -7.49 16.69 -3.02
C LEU A 98 -6.01 16.98 -3.36
N TYR A 99 -5.38 16.11 -4.14
CA TYR A 99 -3.96 16.20 -4.44
C TYR A 99 -3.65 16.51 -5.91
N GLY A 100 -4.62 16.38 -6.81
CA GLY A 100 -4.48 16.69 -8.22
C GLY A 100 -4.58 18.18 -8.51
N GLU A 101 -4.24 18.55 -9.74
CA GLU A 101 -4.39 19.90 -10.27
C GLU A 101 -5.57 19.93 -11.25
N GLU A 102 -6.53 20.81 -11.03
CA GLU A 102 -7.61 21.05 -12.00
C GLU A 102 -7.06 21.90 -13.14
N ILE A 103 -7.11 21.33 -14.35
CA ILE A 103 -6.75 22.04 -15.58
C ILE A 103 -7.96 22.13 -16.51
N GLU A 104 -7.96 23.09 -17.41
CA GLU A 104 -8.89 23.17 -18.54
C GLU A 104 -8.18 22.75 -19.81
N GLU A 105 -8.74 21.79 -20.53
CA GLU A 105 -8.19 21.26 -21.78
C GLU A 105 -9.26 21.27 -22.87
N ASP A 106 -8.91 21.64 -24.09
CA ASP A 106 -9.81 21.51 -25.25
C ASP A 106 -10.05 20.04 -25.55
N ASN A 107 -11.31 19.61 -25.58
CA ASN A 107 -11.69 18.22 -25.89
C ASN A 107 -11.54 17.83 -27.36
N GLY A 108 -10.90 18.67 -28.18
CA GLY A 108 -10.72 18.46 -29.62
C GLY A 108 -11.91 18.88 -30.48
N SER A 109 -12.98 19.39 -29.86
CA SER A 109 -14.16 19.96 -30.55
C SER A 109 -14.37 21.45 -30.27
N GLY A 110 -13.35 22.12 -29.70
CA GLY A 110 -13.39 23.54 -29.34
C GLY A 110 -14.12 23.84 -28.03
N HIS A 111 -14.40 22.82 -27.20
CA HIS A 111 -14.98 23.00 -25.88
C HIS A 111 -13.95 22.73 -24.80
N MET A 112 -13.78 23.69 -23.88
CA MET A 112 -12.94 23.52 -22.70
C MET A 112 -13.63 22.59 -21.70
N VAL A 113 -12.93 21.53 -21.29
CA VAL A 113 -13.38 20.57 -20.28
C VAL A 113 -12.41 20.58 -19.10
N LYS A 114 -12.97 20.55 -17.90
CA LYS A 114 -12.18 20.42 -16.68
C LYS A 114 -11.65 18.99 -16.54
N LYS A 115 -10.36 18.87 -16.34
CA LYS A 115 -9.63 17.62 -16.11
C LYS A 115 -8.78 17.75 -14.86
N ILE A 116 -8.67 16.66 -14.11
CA ILE A 116 -7.79 16.60 -12.96
C ILE A 116 -6.52 15.88 -13.37
N LEU A 117 -5.40 16.59 -13.32
CA LEU A 117 -4.10 15.96 -13.40
C LEU A 117 -3.75 15.36 -12.04
N LYS A 118 -3.49 14.06 -12.01
CA LYS A 118 -3.04 13.37 -10.78
C LYS A 118 -1.72 13.97 -10.30
N ASN A 119 -1.57 14.11 -8.99
CA ASN A 119 -0.30 14.54 -8.43
C ASN A 119 0.77 13.49 -8.73
N PRO A 120 1.90 13.85 -9.33
CA PRO A 120 2.93 12.88 -9.70
C PRO A 120 3.61 12.21 -8.50
N LYS A 121 3.55 12.83 -7.32
CA LYS A 121 4.21 12.34 -6.10
C LYS A 121 3.28 11.59 -5.13
N MET A 122 1.95 11.65 -5.34
CA MET A 122 0.94 11.06 -4.46
C MET A 122 0.00 10.16 -5.28
N ASN A 123 0.30 8.89 -5.35
CA ASN A 123 -0.41 7.95 -6.22
C ASN A 123 -1.18 6.92 -5.39
N PHE A 124 -2.50 6.99 -5.43
CA PHE A 124 -3.39 6.09 -4.70
C PHE A 124 -3.87 4.98 -5.64
N VAL A 125 -3.37 3.76 -5.46
CA VAL A 125 -3.64 2.63 -6.36
C VAL A 125 -4.90 1.88 -5.94
N HIS A 126 -5.79 1.62 -6.91
CA HIS A 126 -7.04 0.89 -6.67
C HIS A 126 -7.55 0.15 -7.90
N ASN A 127 -7.47 -1.16 -7.92
CA ASN A 127 -7.88 -2.03 -9.02
C ASN A 127 -7.14 -1.76 -10.35
N GLU A 128 -6.07 -1.01 -10.31
CA GLU A 128 -5.21 -0.68 -11.44
C GLU A 128 -3.75 -0.95 -11.08
N ALA A 129 -2.83 -0.88 -12.03
CA ALA A 129 -1.40 -0.93 -11.82
C ALA A 129 -0.80 0.47 -11.81
N TYR A 130 0.20 0.72 -10.98
CA TYR A 130 1.07 1.86 -11.12
C TYR A 130 2.31 1.46 -11.93
N MET A 131 2.59 2.19 -13.03
CA MET A 131 3.70 1.85 -13.94
C MET A 131 4.92 2.72 -13.67
N ILE A 132 6.08 2.10 -13.57
CA ILE A 132 7.40 2.74 -13.56
C ILE A 132 8.19 2.17 -14.75
N GLY A 133 8.07 2.80 -15.91
CA GLY A 133 8.57 2.22 -17.15
C GLY A 133 7.93 0.85 -17.43
N ASP A 134 8.74 -0.20 -17.52
CA ASP A 134 8.30 -1.58 -17.76
C ASP A 134 7.95 -2.36 -16.48
N LEU A 135 8.12 -1.74 -15.30
CA LEU A 135 7.76 -2.33 -14.01
C LEU A 135 6.34 -1.92 -13.62
N ALA A 136 5.49 -2.88 -13.28
CA ALA A 136 4.16 -2.64 -12.71
C ALA A 136 4.17 -2.90 -11.20
N ILE A 137 3.57 -1.98 -10.44
CA ILE A 137 3.24 -2.17 -9.02
C ILE A 137 1.74 -2.46 -8.97
N CYS A 138 1.40 -3.72 -8.67
CA CYS A 138 0.03 -4.23 -8.70
C CYS A 138 -0.39 -4.69 -7.31
N GLY A 139 -1.64 -4.45 -6.94
CA GLY A 139 -2.06 -4.91 -5.62
C GLY A 139 -3.48 -4.57 -5.23
N THR A 140 -3.79 -4.98 -4.01
CA THR A 140 -5.05 -4.68 -3.32
C THR A 140 -4.84 -4.70 -1.81
N ARG A 141 -5.87 -4.32 -1.05
CA ARG A 141 -5.81 -4.45 0.41
C ARG A 141 -5.57 -5.90 0.86
N GLY A 142 -6.09 -6.87 0.14
CA GLY A 142 -6.14 -8.24 0.61
C GLY A 142 -7.17 -8.45 1.71
N TRP A 143 -7.18 -9.64 2.30
CA TRP A 143 -8.01 -10.02 3.44
C TRP A 143 -7.48 -11.31 4.07
N ASN A 144 -8.02 -11.65 5.26
CA ASN A 144 -7.76 -12.93 5.90
C ASN A 144 -7.95 -14.09 4.90
N CYS A 145 -7.00 -15.02 4.88
CA CYS A 145 -7.06 -16.19 4.01
C CYS A 145 -7.87 -17.33 4.62
N PRO A 146 -8.48 -18.20 3.81
CA PRO A 146 -9.12 -19.41 4.29
C PRO A 146 -8.19 -20.22 5.20
N GLY A 147 -8.74 -20.74 6.30
CA GLY A 147 -7.99 -21.47 7.33
C GLY A 147 -7.33 -20.60 8.41
N THR A 148 -7.45 -19.27 8.33
CA THR A 148 -7.19 -18.37 9.47
C THR A 148 -8.24 -18.60 10.55
N GLU A 149 -7.86 -18.54 11.82
CA GLU A 149 -8.77 -18.67 12.95
C GLU A 149 -9.90 -17.64 12.85
N GLY A 150 -11.14 -18.10 13.04
CA GLY A 150 -12.33 -17.25 12.94
C GLY A 150 -12.81 -16.92 11.52
N PHE A 151 -12.15 -17.46 10.47
CA PHE A 151 -12.55 -17.23 9.08
C PHE A 151 -13.97 -17.78 8.82
N GLY A 152 -14.93 -16.90 8.48
CA GLY A 152 -16.34 -17.23 8.27
C GLY A 152 -16.89 -16.76 6.93
N GLU A 153 -18.22 -16.84 6.77
CA GLU A 153 -18.90 -16.44 5.52
C GLU A 153 -18.69 -14.96 5.15
N HIS A 154 -18.59 -14.08 6.14
CA HIS A 154 -18.30 -12.68 5.91
C HIS A 154 -16.92 -12.50 5.30
N ASP A 155 -15.91 -13.17 5.88
CA ASP A 155 -14.53 -13.14 5.38
C ASP A 155 -14.44 -13.72 3.97
N GLN A 156 -15.16 -14.81 3.69
CA GLN A 156 -15.21 -15.41 2.36
C GLN A 156 -15.68 -14.43 1.29
N LYS A 157 -16.70 -13.60 1.58
CA LYS A 157 -17.21 -12.59 0.64
C LYS A 157 -16.18 -11.49 0.37
N ILE A 158 -15.50 -11.03 1.43
CA ILE A 158 -14.47 -9.99 1.29
C ILE A 158 -13.25 -10.56 0.57
N TYR A 159 -12.79 -11.74 0.96
CA TYR A 159 -11.69 -12.45 0.33
C TYR A 159 -11.90 -12.61 -1.19
N ALA A 160 -13.08 -13.10 -1.59
CA ALA A 160 -13.42 -13.25 -3.00
C ALA A 160 -13.39 -11.90 -3.76
N ARG A 161 -13.90 -10.84 -3.15
CA ARG A 161 -13.85 -9.49 -3.72
C ARG A 161 -12.41 -8.99 -3.87
N GLU A 162 -11.57 -9.20 -2.88
CA GLU A 162 -10.16 -8.76 -2.94
C GLU A 162 -9.36 -9.57 -3.97
N LEU A 163 -9.68 -10.84 -4.20
CA LEU A 163 -9.12 -11.62 -5.31
C LEU A 163 -9.46 -11.02 -6.67
N LEU A 164 -10.71 -10.60 -6.88
CA LEU A 164 -11.13 -9.94 -8.13
C LEU A 164 -10.38 -8.60 -8.33
N ARG A 165 -10.19 -7.84 -7.26
CA ARG A 165 -9.43 -6.59 -7.30
C ARG A 165 -7.96 -6.79 -7.61
N LEU A 166 -7.33 -7.81 -7.00
CA LEU A 166 -5.95 -8.16 -7.31
C LEU A 166 -5.81 -8.57 -8.78
N ARG A 167 -6.71 -9.44 -9.26
CA ARG A 167 -6.72 -9.85 -10.67
C ARG A 167 -6.84 -8.64 -11.60
N ALA A 168 -7.76 -7.72 -11.34
CA ALA A 168 -7.93 -6.52 -12.15
C ALA A 168 -6.65 -5.67 -12.21
N SER A 169 -5.96 -5.47 -11.07
CA SER A 169 -4.70 -4.74 -11.00
C SER A 169 -3.58 -5.45 -11.79
N LEU A 170 -3.46 -6.77 -11.67
CA LEU A 170 -2.47 -7.57 -12.41
C LEU A 170 -2.73 -7.56 -13.93
N GLU A 171 -4.00 -7.69 -14.33
CA GLU A 171 -4.42 -7.62 -15.73
C GLU A 171 -4.12 -6.24 -16.35
N ASP A 172 -4.39 -5.16 -15.59
CA ASP A 172 -4.06 -3.79 -16.03
C ASP A 172 -2.55 -3.64 -16.26
N GLY A 173 -1.71 -4.12 -15.34
CA GLY A 173 -0.25 -4.11 -15.51
C GLY A 173 0.18 -4.86 -16.78
N LYS A 174 -0.33 -6.07 -17.00
CA LYS A 174 -0.04 -6.85 -18.21
C LYS A 174 -0.52 -6.15 -19.49
N LYS A 175 -1.74 -5.62 -19.49
CA LYS A 175 -2.31 -4.88 -20.61
C LYS A 175 -1.48 -3.65 -20.96
N ARG A 176 -0.88 -3.00 -19.98
CA ARG A 176 0.00 -1.83 -20.15
C ARG A 176 1.44 -2.19 -20.51
N GLY A 177 1.73 -3.48 -20.73
CA GLY A 177 3.02 -3.96 -21.24
C GLY A 177 4.07 -4.21 -20.18
N ALA A 178 3.69 -4.42 -18.92
CA ALA A 178 4.65 -4.71 -17.85
C ALA A 178 5.48 -5.97 -18.16
N LYS A 179 6.81 -5.84 -18.06
CA LYS A 179 7.77 -6.94 -18.13
C LYS A 179 8.04 -7.54 -16.75
N GLU A 180 8.00 -6.71 -15.73
CA GLU A 180 8.17 -7.10 -14.34
C GLU A 180 6.98 -6.61 -13.50
N ILE A 181 6.62 -7.39 -12.48
CA ILE A 181 5.52 -7.06 -11.58
C ILE A 181 5.98 -7.25 -10.13
N ILE A 182 5.78 -6.22 -9.31
CA ILE A 182 5.82 -6.29 -7.87
C ILE A 182 4.39 -6.29 -7.35
N GLY A 183 4.07 -7.28 -6.51
CA GLY A 183 2.79 -7.40 -5.84
C GLY A 183 2.76 -6.63 -4.52
N VAL A 184 1.61 -6.05 -4.19
CA VAL A 184 1.38 -5.37 -2.92
C VAL A 184 0.07 -5.84 -2.31
N LEU A 185 0.13 -6.28 -1.08
CA LEU A 185 -1.04 -6.52 -0.24
C LEU A 185 -0.89 -5.73 1.06
N HIS A 186 -1.99 -5.41 1.73
CA HIS A 186 -1.90 -4.99 3.12
C HIS A 186 -1.99 -6.19 4.05
N TYR A 187 -3.00 -7.06 3.87
CA TYR A 187 -3.10 -8.31 4.63
C TYR A 187 -2.06 -9.34 4.18
N PRO A 188 -1.66 -10.27 5.09
CA PRO A 188 -0.80 -11.39 4.72
C PRO A 188 -1.36 -12.20 3.54
N PRO A 189 -0.49 -12.64 2.60
CA PRO A 189 -0.92 -13.43 1.44
C PRO A 189 -1.34 -14.86 1.77
N THR A 190 -1.08 -15.33 2.99
CA THR A 190 -1.37 -16.70 3.46
C THR A 190 -2.04 -16.65 4.84
N ASN A 191 -2.60 -17.77 5.28
CA ASN A 191 -2.95 -17.99 6.67
C ASN A 191 -1.70 -18.27 7.54
N ASP A 192 -1.89 -18.40 8.86
CA ASP A 192 -0.82 -18.65 9.84
C ASP A 192 -0.03 -19.94 9.61
N LYS A 193 -0.55 -20.86 8.78
CA LYS A 193 0.11 -22.12 8.40
C LYS A 193 0.89 -22.01 7.09
N HIS A 194 0.98 -20.81 6.54
CA HIS A 194 1.60 -20.49 5.25
C HIS A 194 1.06 -21.33 4.08
N GLN A 195 -0.23 -21.69 4.13
CA GLN A 195 -0.87 -22.45 3.07
C GLN A 195 -1.07 -21.56 1.84
N VAL A 196 -1.00 -22.20 0.68
CA VAL A 196 -1.32 -21.55 -0.60
C VAL A 196 -2.73 -20.96 -0.54
N SER A 197 -2.89 -19.76 -1.04
CA SER A 197 -4.14 -19.02 -1.11
C SER A 197 -4.41 -18.55 -2.54
N GLY A 198 -5.62 -18.11 -2.83
CA GLY A 198 -5.91 -17.48 -4.12
C GLY A 198 -5.05 -16.24 -4.41
N PHE A 199 -4.57 -15.51 -3.37
CA PHE A 199 -3.63 -14.41 -3.58
C PHE A 199 -2.28 -14.92 -4.08
N THR A 200 -1.72 -15.97 -3.44
CA THR A 200 -0.44 -16.55 -3.85
C THR A 200 -0.51 -17.24 -5.21
N GLU A 201 -1.67 -17.84 -5.54
CA GLU A 201 -1.92 -18.43 -6.86
C GLU A 201 -1.93 -17.35 -7.95
N LEU A 202 -2.68 -16.27 -7.76
CA LEU A 202 -2.72 -15.14 -8.69
C LEU A 202 -1.33 -14.51 -8.88
N MET A 203 -0.60 -14.25 -7.79
CA MET A 203 0.75 -13.69 -7.89
C MET A 203 1.67 -14.58 -8.73
N SER A 204 1.61 -15.91 -8.54
CA SER A 204 2.38 -16.88 -9.31
C SER A 204 1.92 -16.95 -10.77
N GLU A 205 0.61 -17.00 -11.04
CA GLU A 205 0.01 -17.05 -12.38
C GLU A 205 0.46 -15.87 -13.25
N TYR A 206 0.51 -14.66 -12.66
CA TYR A 206 0.92 -13.45 -13.38
C TYR A 206 2.43 -13.21 -13.40
N GLY A 207 3.22 -14.09 -12.80
CA GLY A 207 4.68 -14.02 -12.80
C GLY A 207 5.24 -12.91 -11.92
N VAL A 208 4.54 -12.56 -10.84
CA VAL A 208 5.05 -11.65 -9.81
C VAL A 208 6.33 -12.21 -9.23
N LYS A 209 7.37 -11.38 -9.08
CA LYS A 209 8.66 -11.79 -8.52
C LYS A 209 8.75 -11.57 -7.02
N THR A 210 8.26 -10.43 -6.58
CA THR A 210 8.26 -10.02 -5.17
C THR A 210 6.89 -9.50 -4.80
N CYS A 211 6.39 -9.91 -3.63
CA CYS A 211 5.18 -9.38 -3.02
C CYS A 211 5.53 -8.81 -1.64
N VAL A 212 5.19 -7.54 -1.42
CA VAL A 212 5.31 -6.90 -0.10
C VAL A 212 3.95 -6.82 0.58
N TYR A 213 3.92 -6.91 1.90
CA TYR A 213 2.68 -6.81 2.67
C TYR A 213 2.95 -6.31 4.10
N GLY A 214 1.93 -5.75 4.75
CA GLY A 214 1.96 -5.17 6.09
C GLY A 214 1.07 -5.90 7.10
N HIS A 215 0.33 -5.13 7.92
CA HIS A 215 -0.75 -5.58 8.81
C HIS A 215 -0.31 -6.32 10.07
N LEU A 216 0.79 -7.02 10.06
CA LEU A 216 1.25 -7.80 11.21
C LEU A 216 2.15 -6.96 12.12
N HIS A 217 1.79 -6.86 13.41
CA HIS A 217 2.51 -6.08 14.41
C HIS A 217 2.94 -6.94 15.59
N GLY A 218 4.17 -6.69 16.06
CA GLY A 218 4.76 -7.38 17.19
C GLY A 218 5.31 -8.77 16.86
N LYS A 219 6.31 -9.19 17.62
CA LYS A 219 7.16 -10.37 17.36
C LYS A 219 6.40 -11.67 17.13
N GLU A 220 5.29 -11.88 17.85
CA GLU A 220 4.49 -13.10 17.68
C GLU A 220 3.76 -13.14 16.34
N LYS A 221 3.13 -12.02 15.94
CA LYS A 221 2.43 -11.93 14.66
C LYS A 221 3.40 -11.96 13.48
N PHE A 222 4.60 -11.37 13.61
CA PHE A 222 5.63 -11.47 12.58
C PHE A 222 5.98 -12.92 12.21
N ARG A 223 5.93 -13.84 13.17
CA ARG A 223 6.20 -15.28 12.93
C ARG A 223 5.10 -15.95 12.12
N ARG A 224 3.88 -15.43 12.16
CA ARG A 224 2.71 -15.94 11.42
C ARG A 224 2.72 -15.52 9.95
N GLY A 225 3.43 -14.43 9.62
CA GLY A 225 3.56 -13.98 8.24
C GLY A 225 4.60 -14.77 7.46
N ILE A 226 4.26 -15.13 6.22
CA ILE A 226 5.20 -15.79 5.31
C ILE A 226 6.34 -14.85 4.93
N LYS A 227 7.57 -15.33 5.03
CA LYS A 227 8.78 -14.65 4.55
C LYS A 227 9.62 -15.63 3.74
N GLY A 228 10.09 -15.18 2.58
CA GLY A 228 10.80 -16.01 1.63
C GLY A 228 9.94 -16.45 0.44
N VAL A 229 10.33 -17.52 -0.22
CA VAL A 229 9.75 -17.92 -1.52
C VAL A 229 8.65 -18.95 -1.36
N LEU A 230 7.49 -18.68 -1.97
CA LEU A 230 6.41 -19.64 -2.17
C LEU A 230 5.92 -19.54 -3.62
N ASN A 231 5.85 -20.66 -4.33
CA ASN A 231 5.41 -20.75 -5.73
C ASN A 231 6.15 -19.76 -6.68
N GLY A 232 7.44 -19.54 -6.44
CA GLY A 232 8.29 -18.66 -7.27
C GLY A 232 8.16 -17.17 -7.00
N VAL A 233 7.37 -16.77 -5.99
CA VAL A 233 7.22 -15.40 -5.53
C VAL A 233 7.92 -15.21 -4.20
N GLU A 234 8.75 -14.18 -4.06
CA GLU A 234 9.39 -13.80 -2.80
C GLU A 234 8.46 -12.89 -1.99
N TYR A 235 8.08 -13.29 -0.78
CA TYR A 235 7.20 -12.54 0.12
C TYR A 235 8.00 -11.82 1.21
N LYS A 236 7.74 -10.52 1.38
CA LYS A 236 8.42 -9.65 2.35
C LYS A 236 7.40 -8.91 3.20
N LEU A 237 7.52 -9.06 4.53
CA LEU A 237 6.78 -8.23 5.49
C LEU A 237 7.43 -6.87 5.55
N VAL A 238 6.63 -5.81 5.44
CA VAL A 238 7.10 -4.41 5.44
C VAL A 238 6.38 -3.52 6.46
N SER A 239 5.79 -4.11 7.51
CA SER A 239 5.22 -3.34 8.62
C SER A 239 6.29 -2.46 9.27
N LEU A 240 5.93 -1.23 9.64
CA LEU A 240 6.85 -0.23 10.18
C LEU A 240 7.65 -0.75 11.38
N ASP A 241 6.97 -1.37 12.35
CA ASP A 241 7.59 -1.92 13.56
C ASP A 241 8.47 -3.16 13.30
N TYR A 242 8.19 -3.90 12.20
CA TYR A 242 9.05 -4.99 11.76
C TYR A 242 10.35 -4.49 11.14
N LEU A 243 10.31 -3.36 10.45
CA LEU A 243 11.46 -2.76 9.77
C LEU A 243 12.19 -1.71 10.62
N ASP A 244 11.83 -1.55 11.90
CA ASP A 244 12.34 -0.48 12.76
C ASP A 244 12.24 0.90 12.08
N ALA A 245 11.08 1.15 11.46
CA ALA A 245 10.76 2.38 10.72
C ALA A 245 11.74 2.72 9.57
N ARG A 246 12.49 1.75 9.04
CA ARG A 246 13.41 1.92 7.92
C ARG A 246 12.81 1.33 6.64
N PRO A 247 12.48 2.15 5.62
CA PRO A 247 11.94 1.64 4.37
C PRO A 247 12.85 0.59 3.73
N LEU A 248 12.27 -0.57 3.37
CA LEU A 248 13.01 -1.68 2.76
C LEU A 248 13.28 -1.38 1.29
N ARG A 249 14.54 -1.34 0.90
CA ARG A 249 14.92 -1.24 -0.51
C ARG A 249 14.60 -2.54 -1.26
N LEU A 250 13.88 -2.44 -2.38
CA LEU A 250 13.49 -3.56 -3.26
C LEU A 250 14.34 -3.62 -4.52
N ILE A 251 14.69 -2.45 -5.07
CA ILE A 251 15.52 -2.28 -6.28
C ILE A 251 16.57 -1.20 -6.04
#